data_bf64bfe6b5e4197e5a7a70cc27a07357
#
_entry.id   bf64bfe6b5e4197e5a7a70cc27a07357
#
_cell.length_a   1.000
_cell.length_b   1.000
_cell.length_c   1.000
_cell.angle_alpha   90.00
_cell.angle_beta   90.00
_cell.angle_gamma   90.00
#
_symmetry.space_group_name_H-M   'P 1'
#
loop_
_entity.id
_entity.type
_entity.pdbx_description
1 polymer ?
#
loop_
_entity_poly.entity_id
_entity_poly.type
_entity_poly.pdbx_seq_one_letter_code
_entity_poly.pdbx_strand_id
1 'polypeptide(L)'
;NENQEKNILNYRKTIDNSFIQFHFALSGNSVFKFSVFYKMEVKKGDYVVLYNPNKNLPVNIAVNQNSTLFSIFISLKKFHKLFSEDADNIHFLKDENISEKYYHKSNIPNSTLLILNELRRFDNNSSTKKLFLKAKIYELFSYIFNKNRDLNVEQCPYLTNEENFKKIK
;
A
#
# COMPACT_ATOMS: atom_id res chain seq x y z
N ASN A 1 4.24 6.17 9.74
CA ASN A 1 3.91 6.15 11.18
C ASN A 1 4.95 5.31 11.91
N GLU A 2 5.60 5.90 12.88
CA GLU A 2 6.56 5.26 13.77
C GLU A 2 6.00 5.38 15.20
N ASN A 3 5.88 4.26 15.90
CA ASN A 3 5.40 4.22 17.27
C ASN A 3 6.52 3.76 18.20
N GLN A 4 7.13 4.70 18.89
CA GLN A 4 8.15 4.46 19.90
C GLN A 4 7.56 4.47 21.32
N GLU A 5 6.27 4.77 21.46
CA GLU A 5 5.58 4.80 22.74
C GLU A 5 5.21 3.41 23.24
N LYS A 6 4.97 3.29 24.56
CA LYS A 6 4.53 2.01 25.16
C LYS A 6 3.11 1.60 24.79
N ASN A 7 2.33 2.50 24.15
CA ASN A 7 0.94 2.30 23.82
C ASN A 7 0.74 2.06 22.32
N ILE A 8 -0.37 1.41 21.94
CA ILE A 8 -0.78 1.23 20.54
C ILE A 8 -1.22 2.59 19.97
N LEU A 9 -0.58 3.02 18.88
CA LEU A 9 -0.97 4.21 18.15
C LEU A 9 -2.09 3.87 17.16
N ASN A 10 -3.28 4.42 17.37
CA ASN A 10 -4.38 4.28 16.42
C ASN A 10 -4.37 5.46 15.43
N TYR A 11 -4.26 5.14 14.15
CA TYR A 11 -4.27 6.11 13.07
C TYR A 11 -5.51 5.92 12.19
N ARG A 12 -6.23 7.02 11.95
CA ARG A 12 -7.38 7.05 11.05
C ARG A 12 -7.23 8.16 10.02
N LYS A 13 -7.52 7.86 8.76
CA LYS A 13 -7.58 8.83 7.67
C LYS A 13 -8.59 8.39 6.63
N THR A 14 -9.43 9.32 6.21
CA THR A 14 -10.33 9.11 5.07
C THR A 14 -9.52 9.20 3.78
N ILE A 15 -9.60 8.16 2.95
CA ILE A 15 -8.99 8.07 1.63
C ILE A 15 -10.11 7.74 0.66
N ASP A 16 -10.26 8.55 -0.38
CA ASP A 16 -11.26 8.30 -1.41
C ASP A 16 -10.80 7.21 -2.39
N ASN A 17 -11.74 6.74 -3.22
CA ASN A 17 -11.55 5.66 -4.19
C ASN A 17 -10.62 6.00 -5.36
N SER A 18 -10.17 7.25 -5.49
CA SER A 18 -9.21 7.65 -6.52
C SER A 18 -7.76 7.38 -6.15
N PHE A 19 -7.48 6.88 -4.92
CA PHE A 19 -6.13 6.61 -4.44
C PHE A 19 -5.81 5.13 -4.32
N ILE A 20 -4.61 4.78 -4.81
CA ILE A 20 -3.95 3.51 -4.52
C ILE A 20 -3.13 3.69 -3.24
N GLN A 21 -3.17 2.71 -2.36
CA GLN A 21 -2.48 2.71 -1.08
C GLN A 21 -1.38 1.65 -1.07
N PHE A 22 -0.16 2.05 -0.71
CA PHE A 22 0.97 1.15 -0.49
C PHE A 22 1.41 1.27 0.97
N HIS A 23 1.51 0.17 1.67
CA HIS A 23 1.88 0.12 3.07
C HIS A 23 3.01 -0.87 3.29
N PHE A 24 4.11 -0.43 3.89
CA PHE A 24 5.34 -1.20 4.11
C PHE A 24 5.64 -1.27 5.61
N ALA A 25 5.66 -2.46 6.20
CA ALA A 25 6.03 -2.65 7.60
C ALA A 25 7.55 -2.82 7.73
N LEU A 26 8.24 -1.75 8.12
CA LEU A 26 9.71 -1.72 8.24
C LEU A 26 10.18 -2.35 9.55
N SER A 27 9.40 -2.24 10.64
CA SER A 27 9.65 -2.90 11.92
C SER A 27 8.35 -3.20 12.65
N GLY A 28 8.39 -4.18 13.56
CA GLY A 28 7.25 -4.58 14.37
C GLY A 28 6.07 -5.08 13.55
N ASN A 29 4.85 -4.77 14.01
CA ASN A 29 3.62 -5.12 13.30
C ASN A 29 2.57 -4.02 13.41
N SER A 30 1.64 -4.03 12.46
CA SER A 30 0.51 -3.11 12.41
C SER A 30 -0.74 -3.88 12.01
N VAL A 31 -1.89 -3.47 12.53
CA VAL A 31 -3.17 -4.12 12.27
C VAL A 31 -4.10 -3.15 11.54
N PHE A 32 -4.48 -3.48 10.33
CA PHE A 32 -5.49 -2.79 9.56
C PHE A 32 -6.87 -3.26 9.98
N LYS A 33 -7.77 -2.34 10.29
CA LYS A 33 -9.14 -2.61 10.72
C LYS A 33 -10.10 -2.15 9.62
N PHE A 34 -10.56 -3.07 8.77
CA PHE A 34 -11.50 -2.77 7.68
C PHE A 34 -12.95 -2.79 8.15
N SER A 35 -13.26 -3.66 9.09
CA SER A 35 -14.58 -3.74 9.75
C SER A 35 -14.41 -4.24 11.19
N VAL A 36 -15.53 -4.41 11.90
CA VAL A 36 -15.54 -5.00 13.25
C VAL A 36 -15.01 -6.44 13.21
N PHE A 37 -15.33 -7.17 12.13
CA PHE A 37 -15.01 -8.60 11.98
C PHE A 37 -13.76 -8.87 11.18
N TYR A 38 -13.29 -7.92 10.37
CA TYR A 38 -12.15 -8.14 9.49
C TYR A 38 -10.97 -7.22 9.82
N LYS A 39 -9.89 -7.87 10.24
CA LYS A 39 -8.60 -7.24 10.54
C LYS A 39 -7.49 -7.95 9.77
N MET A 40 -6.53 -7.20 9.31
CA MET A 40 -5.36 -7.73 8.61
C MET A 40 -4.10 -7.30 9.33
N GLU A 41 -3.28 -8.27 9.71
CA GLU A 41 -1.97 -8.01 10.28
C GLU A 41 -0.92 -7.88 9.16
N VAL A 42 -0.09 -6.83 9.27
CA VAL A 42 1.06 -6.58 8.40
C VAL A 42 2.29 -6.57 9.29
N LYS A 43 3.13 -7.58 9.14
CA LYS A 43 4.33 -7.84 9.97
C LYS A 43 5.56 -7.21 9.34
N LYS A 44 6.61 -7.04 10.14
CA LYS A 44 7.92 -6.62 9.64
C LYS A 44 8.32 -7.41 8.40
N GLY A 45 8.68 -6.70 7.35
CA GLY A 45 9.08 -7.28 6.07
C GLY A 45 7.93 -7.48 5.09
N ASP A 46 6.66 -7.28 5.50
CA ASP A 46 5.51 -7.33 4.59
C ASP A 46 5.25 -5.97 3.96
N TYR A 47 4.71 -5.98 2.73
CA TYR A 47 4.02 -4.83 2.17
C TYR A 47 2.64 -5.23 1.64
N VAL A 48 1.76 -4.23 1.56
CA VAL A 48 0.39 -4.40 1.08
C VAL A 48 0.07 -3.29 0.09
N VAL A 49 -0.56 -3.66 -1.03
CA VAL A 49 -1.15 -2.73 -2.00
C VAL A 49 -2.67 -2.87 -1.94
N LEU A 50 -3.37 -1.75 -1.80
CA LEU A 50 -4.82 -1.71 -1.70
C LEU A 50 -5.37 -0.69 -2.69
N TYR A 51 -6.36 -1.11 -3.48
CA TYR A 51 -7.13 -0.24 -4.35
C TYR A 51 -8.57 -0.73 -4.46
N ASN A 52 -9.53 0.18 -4.41
CA ASN A 52 -10.94 -0.13 -4.66
C ASN A 52 -11.60 1.02 -5.41
N PRO A 53 -11.87 0.88 -6.71
CA PRO A 53 -12.49 1.94 -7.51
C PRO A 53 -13.94 2.22 -7.11
N ASN A 54 -14.63 1.26 -6.51
CA ASN A 54 -16.07 1.31 -6.23
C ASN A 54 -16.39 1.84 -4.83
N LYS A 55 -15.39 1.92 -3.93
CA LYS A 55 -15.63 2.30 -2.53
C LYS A 55 -14.39 2.96 -1.92
N ASN A 56 -14.61 3.99 -1.12
CA ASN A 56 -13.56 4.58 -0.32
C ASN A 56 -12.93 3.55 0.61
N LEU A 57 -11.60 3.50 0.68
CA LEU A 57 -10.84 2.66 1.58
C LEU A 57 -10.19 3.53 2.67
N PRO A 58 -10.89 3.83 3.76
CA PRO A 58 -10.30 4.60 4.84
C PRO A 58 -9.16 3.81 5.49
N VAL A 59 -8.08 4.52 5.79
CA VAL A 59 -6.99 3.95 6.58
C VAL A 59 -7.41 3.95 8.05
N ASN A 60 -7.47 2.77 8.63
CA ASN A 60 -7.75 2.58 10.05
C ASN A 60 -6.76 1.53 10.57
N ILE A 61 -5.69 1.99 11.19
CA ILE A 61 -4.53 1.16 11.52
C ILE A 61 -4.21 1.31 13.00
N ALA A 62 -3.96 0.19 13.66
CA ALA A 62 -3.32 0.13 14.96
C ALA A 62 -1.83 -0.22 14.73
N VAL A 63 -0.94 0.72 15.05
CA VAL A 63 0.51 0.55 14.98
C VAL A 63 1.00 0.15 16.37
N ASN A 64 1.51 -1.07 16.49
CA ASN A 64 1.97 -1.61 17.76
C ASN A 64 3.26 -0.92 18.24
N GLN A 65 3.65 -1.16 19.48
CA GLN A 65 4.88 -0.65 20.06
C GLN A 65 6.11 -1.06 19.22
N ASN A 66 7.08 -0.17 19.08
CA ASN A 66 8.32 -0.36 18.33
C ASN A 66 8.10 -0.72 16.84
N SER A 67 6.96 -0.32 16.30
CA SER A 67 6.59 -0.59 14.92
C SER A 67 6.72 0.66 14.06
N THR A 68 7.19 0.46 12.83
CA THR A 68 7.30 1.49 11.80
C THR A 68 6.54 1.04 10.57
N LEU A 69 5.49 1.80 10.22
CA LEU A 69 4.72 1.61 9.00
C LEU A 69 4.94 2.81 8.06
N PHE A 70 5.51 2.55 6.89
CA PHE A 70 5.68 3.55 5.83
C PHE A 70 4.51 3.41 4.84
N SER A 71 3.83 4.51 4.52
CA SER A 71 2.66 4.49 3.66
C SER A 71 2.76 5.52 2.54
N ILE A 72 2.45 5.10 1.33
CA ILE A 72 2.38 5.95 0.13
C ILE A 72 0.93 5.94 -0.36
N PHE A 73 0.39 7.13 -0.60
CA PHE A 73 -0.91 7.34 -1.21
C PHE A 73 -0.69 8.07 -2.54
N ILE A 74 -1.07 7.43 -3.63
CA ILE A 74 -0.93 8.01 -4.96
C ILE A 74 -2.27 7.97 -5.69
N SER A 75 -2.69 9.10 -6.27
CA SER A 75 -3.92 9.08 -7.06
C SER A 75 -3.75 8.23 -8.32
N LEU A 76 -4.78 7.51 -8.71
CA LEU A 76 -4.80 6.67 -9.91
C LEU A 76 -4.31 7.44 -11.14
N LYS A 77 -4.79 8.69 -11.32
CA LYS A 77 -4.36 9.57 -12.41
C LYS A 77 -2.84 9.81 -12.43
N LYS A 78 -2.22 10.05 -11.25
CA LYS A 78 -0.76 10.22 -11.16
C LYS A 78 -0.03 8.92 -11.39
N PHE A 79 -0.58 7.82 -10.90
CA PHE A 79 0.00 6.51 -11.07
C PHE A 79 0.01 6.10 -12.56
N HIS A 80 -1.10 6.26 -13.29
CA HIS A 80 -1.16 6.08 -14.74
C HIS A 80 -0.13 6.94 -15.48
N LYS A 81 0.04 8.21 -15.08
CA LYS A 81 1.04 9.08 -15.70
C LYS A 81 2.48 8.60 -15.47
N LEU A 82 2.77 7.92 -14.37
CA LEU A 82 4.09 7.35 -14.09
C LEU A 82 4.39 6.14 -14.98
N PHE A 83 3.37 5.38 -15.37
CA PHE A 83 3.48 4.11 -16.08
C PHE A 83 2.75 4.10 -17.42
N SER A 84 2.61 5.27 -18.10
CA SER A 84 1.85 5.38 -19.35
C SER A 84 2.36 4.45 -20.46
N GLU A 85 3.66 4.14 -20.46
CA GLU A 85 4.28 3.22 -21.43
C GLU A 85 4.26 1.75 -20.97
N ASP A 86 4.06 1.52 -19.67
CA ASP A 86 4.10 0.20 -19.02
C ASP A 86 2.77 -0.22 -18.41
N ALA A 87 1.69 0.52 -18.65
CA ALA A 87 0.38 0.29 -18.04
C ALA A 87 -0.12 -1.15 -18.24
N ASP A 88 0.11 -1.72 -19.42
CA ASP A 88 -0.27 -3.11 -19.75
C ASP A 88 0.45 -4.18 -18.92
N ASN A 89 1.55 -3.79 -18.27
CA ASN A 89 2.32 -4.69 -17.43
C ASN A 89 1.86 -4.71 -15.97
N ILE A 90 0.99 -3.78 -15.57
CA ILE A 90 0.48 -3.64 -14.21
C ILE A 90 -0.98 -4.07 -14.20
N HIS A 91 -1.27 -5.21 -13.56
CA HIS A 91 -2.56 -5.89 -13.61
C HIS A 91 -3.78 -4.97 -13.40
N PHE A 92 -3.76 -4.11 -12.38
CA PHE A 92 -4.90 -3.23 -12.06
C PHE A 92 -4.93 -1.92 -12.86
N LEU A 93 -3.95 -1.69 -13.76
CA LEU A 93 -3.95 -0.57 -14.71
C LEU A 93 -4.46 -0.96 -16.09
N LYS A 94 -4.59 -2.24 -16.37
CA LYS A 94 -5.18 -2.71 -17.62
C LYS A 94 -6.63 -2.25 -17.73
N ASP A 95 -7.05 -1.83 -18.91
CA ASP A 95 -8.41 -1.34 -19.15
C ASP A 95 -9.48 -2.34 -18.72
N GLU A 96 -9.24 -3.64 -18.90
CA GLU A 96 -10.13 -4.72 -18.46
C GLU A 96 -10.31 -4.83 -16.96
N ASN A 97 -9.30 -4.39 -16.15
CA ASN A 97 -9.24 -4.53 -14.70
C ASN A 97 -9.42 -3.21 -13.95
N ILE A 98 -9.57 -2.09 -14.66
CA ILE A 98 -9.64 -0.74 -14.04
C ILE A 98 -10.82 -0.58 -13.07
N SER A 99 -11.87 -1.37 -13.28
CA SER A 99 -13.07 -1.40 -12.41
C SER A 99 -12.98 -2.43 -11.29
N GLU A 100 -11.89 -3.18 -11.22
CA GLU A 100 -11.72 -4.24 -10.23
C GLU A 100 -11.00 -3.75 -8.98
N LYS A 101 -11.35 -4.39 -7.87
CA LYS A 101 -10.65 -4.20 -6.60
C LYS A 101 -9.31 -4.90 -6.67
N TYR A 102 -8.27 -4.24 -6.19
CA TYR A 102 -6.95 -4.82 -6.14
C TYR A 102 -6.43 -4.93 -4.70
N TYR A 103 -5.99 -6.11 -4.35
CA TYR A 103 -5.29 -6.42 -3.11
C TYR A 103 -4.07 -7.27 -3.42
N HIS A 104 -2.94 -6.87 -2.87
CA HIS A 104 -1.73 -7.67 -2.96
C HIS A 104 -0.94 -7.54 -1.65
N LYS A 105 -0.57 -8.67 -1.06
CA LYS A 105 0.32 -8.75 0.10
C LYS A 105 1.53 -9.62 -0.25
N SER A 106 2.73 -9.13 0.02
CA SER A 106 3.98 -9.86 -0.24
C SER A 106 5.11 -9.35 0.66
N ASN A 107 6.27 -9.99 0.57
CA ASN A 107 7.47 -9.57 1.28
C ASN A 107 8.14 -8.38 0.57
N ILE A 108 8.62 -7.42 1.37
CA ILE A 108 9.38 -6.27 0.86
C ILE A 108 10.70 -6.76 0.28
N PRO A 109 10.98 -6.50 -1.01
CA PRO A 109 12.29 -6.81 -1.59
C PRO A 109 13.41 -6.04 -0.90
N ASN A 110 14.60 -6.63 -0.80
CA ASN A 110 15.75 -5.98 -0.16
C ASN A 110 16.11 -4.64 -0.82
N SER A 111 16.06 -4.55 -2.14
CA SER A 111 16.25 -3.31 -2.90
C SER A 111 15.23 -2.23 -2.50
N THR A 112 13.98 -2.61 -2.31
CA THR A 112 12.90 -1.73 -1.86
C THR A 112 13.15 -1.20 -0.44
N LEU A 113 13.67 -2.03 0.48
CA LEU A 113 14.01 -1.60 1.84
C LEU A 113 15.06 -0.48 1.87
N LEU A 114 16.05 -0.53 1.00
CA LEU A 114 17.07 0.53 0.89
C LEU A 114 16.42 1.86 0.51
N ILE A 115 15.58 1.85 -0.52
CA ILE A 115 14.87 3.06 -0.99
C ILE A 115 13.96 3.63 0.09
N LEU A 116 13.20 2.79 0.79
CA LEU A 116 12.32 3.23 1.88
C LEU A 116 13.10 3.86 3.04
N ASN A 117 14.28 3.34 3.36
CA ASN A 117 15.16 3.92 4.37
C ASN A 117 15.74 5.27 3.93
N GLU A 118 16.11 5.42 2.65
CA GLU A 118 16.54 6.70 2.09
C GLU A 118 15.41 7.73 2.12
N LEU A 119 14.20 7.36 1.70
CA LEU A 119 13.02 8.23 1.75
C LEU A 119 12.71 8.70 3.19
N ARG A 120 12.90 7.82 4.18
CA ARG A 120 12.67 8.15 5.60
C ARG A 120 13.69 9.14 6.16
N ARG A 121 14.95 9.02 5.73
CA ARG A 121 16.07 9.83 6.22
C ARG A 121 16.28 11.14 5.46
N PHE A 122 15.57 11.32 4.37
CA PHE A 122 15.77 12.48 3.50
C PHE A 122 15.40 13.78 4.18
N ASP A 123 16.30 14.77 4.11
CA ASP A 123 16.05 16.11 4.63
C ASP A 123 14.95 16.83 3.82
N ASN A 124 13.89 17.18 4.52
CA ASN A 124 12.73 17.85 3.93
C ASN A 124 13.01 19.30 3.48
N ASN A 125 14.13 19.89 3.86
CA ASN A 125 14.48 21.30 3.56
C ASN A 125 15.32 21.45 2.27
N SER A 126 15.68 20.34 1.63
CA SER A 126 16.46 20.38 0.39
C SER A 126 15.71 21.03 -0.77
N SER A 127 16.36 21.92 -1.53
CA SER A 127 15.82 22.52 -2.76
C SER A 127 15.51 21.48 -3.85
N THR A 128 16.19 20.34 -3.83
CA THR A 128 16.01 19.21 -4.76
C THR A 128 14.98 18.17 -4.30
N LYS A 129 14.28 18.43 -3.20
CA LYS A 129 13.33 17.48 -2.60
C LYS A 129 12.36 16.87 -3.59
N LYS A 130 11.73 17.67 -4.44
CA LYS A 130 10.74 17.17 -5.40
C LYS A 130 11.35 16.23 -6.42
N LEU A 131 12.57 16.51 -6.87
CA LEU A 131 13.29 15.67 -7.83
C LEU A 131 13.70 14.35 -7.17
N PHE A 132 14.30 14.42 -5.99
CA PHE A 132 14.68 13.25 -5.21
C PHE A 132 13.48 12.32 -4.96
N LEU A 133 12.38 12.86 -4.43
CA LEU A 133 11.17 12.06 -4.14
C LEU A 133 10.61 11.40 -5.41
N LYS A 134 10.57 12.11 -6.55
CA LYS A 134 10.14 11.52 -7.81
C LYS A 134 11.06 10.36 -8.21
N ALA A 135 12.37 10.57 -8.23
CA ALA A 135 13.34 9.54 -8.62
C ALA A 135 13.19 8.29 -7.74
N LYS A 136 13.11 8.47 -6.41
CA LYS A 136 12.97 7.35 -5.48
C LYS A 136 11.62 6.63 -5.59
N ILE A 137 10.53 7.33 -5.90
CA ILE A 137 9.23 6.69 -6.16
C ILE A 137 9.24 5.89 -7.46
N TYR A 138 9.86 6.37 -8.53
CA TYR A 138 10.04 5.60 -9.77
C TYR A 138 10.88 4.34 -9.51
N GLU A 139 12.01 4.48 -8.82
CA GLU A 139 12.88 3.37 -8.45
C GLU A 139 12.13 2.33 -7.60
N LEU A 140 11.40 2.77 -6.56
CA LEU A 140 10.58 1.92 -5.71
C LEU A 140 9.58 1.07 -6.52
N PHE A 141 8.82 1.72 -7.39
CA PHE A 141 7.81 1.05 -8.17
C PHE A 141 8.40 0.13 -9.24
N SER A 142 9.56 0.45 -9.80
CA SER A 142 10.25 -0.45 -10.73
C SER A 142 10.60 -1.79 -10.09
N TYR A 143 10.93 -1.81 -8.80
CA TYR A 143 11.16 -3.05 -8.06
C TYR A 143 9.87 -3.78 -7.64
N ILE A 144 8.81 -3.05 -7.30
CA ILE A 144 7.54 -3.64 -6.90
C ILE A 144 6.83 -4.30 -8.09
N PHE A 145 6.86 -3.65 -9.26
CA PHE A 145 6.16 -4.10 -10.47
C PHE A 145 7.06 -4.79 -11.50
N ASN A 146 8.25 -5.23 -11.11
CA ASN A 146 9.11 -5.99 -11.99
C ASN A 146 8.44 -7.32 -12.41
N LYS A 147 8.31 -7.54 -13.71
CA LYS A 147 7.59 -8.67 -14.35
C LYS A 147 8.00 -10.08 -13.90
N ASN A 148 9.21 -10.26 -13.37
CA ASN A 148 9.73 -11.57 -12.99
C ASN A 148 9.21 -12.09 -11.63
N ARG A 149 8.19 -11.45 -11.06
CA ARG A 149 7.55 -11.91 -9.82
C ARG A 149 6.16 -12.37 -10.13
N ASP A 150 5.92 -13.67 -9.99
CA ASP A 150 4.58 -14.24 -9.92
C ASP A 150 3.80 -13.50 -8.82
N LEU A 151 2.99 -12.55 -9.25
CA LEU A 151 2.02 -11.90 -8.39
C LEU A 151 0.89 -12.90 -8.19
N ASN A 152 1.05 -13.79 -7.21
CA ASN A 152 -0.09 -14.53 -6.69
C ASN A 152 -1.07 -13.51 -6.13
N VAL A 153 -2.13 -13.27 -6.87
CA VAL A 153 -3.24 -12.41 -6.44
C VAL A 153 -3.99 -13.19 -5.37
N GLU A 154 -3.55 -13.07 -4.11
CA GLU A 154 -4.37 -13.53 -2.99
C GLU A 154 -5.62 -12.66 -2.93
N GLN A 155 -6.78 -13.29 -3.12
CA GLN A 155 -8.06 -12.60 -2.97
C GLN A 155 -8.27 -12.26 -1.49
N CYS A 156 -8.19 -10.99 -1.15
CA CYS A 156 -8.58 -10.53 0.16
C CYS A 156 -10.10 -10.74 0.35
N PRO A 157 -10.53 -11.55 1.32
CA PRO A 157 -11.96 -11.83 1.54
C PRO A 157 -12.83 -10.58 1.72
N TYR A 158 -12.26 -9.49 2.23
CA TYR A 158 -12.96 -8.22 2.39
C TYR A 158 -13.22 -7.48 1.06
N LEU A 159 -12.37 -7.73 0.06
CA LEU A 159 -12.50 -7.13 -1.27
C LEU A 159 -13.32 -8.02 -2.22
N THR A 160 -13.51 -9.29 -1.90
CA THR A 160 -14.44 -10.18 -2.59
C THR A 160 -15.87 -9.95 -2.07
N ASN A 161 -16.80 -9.73 -2.98
CA ASN A 161 -18.21 -9.40 -2.87
C ASN A 161 -18.90 -9.46 -1.49
N GLU A 162 -19.54 -8.34 -1.11
CA GLU A 162 -20.51 -8.23 0.00
C GLU A 162 -21.73 -9.20 -0.14
N GLU A 163 -22.00 -9.75 -1.32
CA GLU A 163 -23.09 -10.70 -1.56
C GLU A 163 -22.89 -12.05 -0.87
N ASN A 164 -21.66 -12.47 -0.62
CA ASN A 164 -21.38 -13.73 0.05
C ASN A 164 -21.58 -13.68 1.58
N PHE A 165 -21.60 -12.49 2.18
CA PHE A 165 -21.86 -12.34 3.63
C PHE A 165 -23.33 -12.41 4.01
N LYS A 166 -24.26 -12.30 3.06
CA LYS A 166 -25.70 -12.43 3.32
C LYS A 166 -26.19 -13.88 3.39
N LYS A 167 -25.36 -14.86 3.08
CA LYS A 167 -25.74 -16.30 3.07
C LYS A 167 -25.36 -17.07 4.35
N ILE A 168 -24.79 -16.39 5.36
CA ILE A 168 -24.53 -17.00 6.65
C ILE A 168 -25.44 -16.33 7.70
N LYS A 169 -26.70 -16.68 7.66
CA LYS A 169 -27.65 -16.57 8.77
C LYS A 169 -28.25 -17.94 9.02
#